data_e56f99126c7e659b6d4522b4052590f2
#
_entry.id   e56f99126c7e659b6d4522b4052590f2
#
_cell.length_a   1.000
_cell.length_b   1.000
_cell.length_c   1.000
_cell.angle_alpha   90.00
_cell.angle_beta   90.00
_cell.angle_gamma   90.00
#
_symmetry.space_group_name_H-M   'P 1'
#
loop_
_entity.id
_entity.type
_entity.pdbx_description
1 polymer ?
#
loop_
_entity_poly.entity_id
_entity_poly.type
_entity_poly.pdbx_seq_one_letter_code
_entity_poly.pdbx_strand_id
1 'polypeptide(L)'
;LEKGLYRTESGKVLQFSAEEMNPASLSLKIACNDPYWTKISQIKAKWYIKFVLNGGNPVTGTPNKNWWGIRPVHCREAVALFLNIGYMCTLEKFQQRVSTFQGTFLDNNRYPVDTSTLISRLENLSGFDIGLIYSGNGVSGLGGGRTWGVYQKSFLYHYENSGGCCSTIFHELGHCLGYNHNSTMTYGQWASGCADVFYKNNIKDFPVNSHTILKSRSNPNIY
;
A
#
# COMPACT_ATOMS: atom_id res chain seq x y z
N LEU A 1 28.21 6.79 -22.02
CA LEU A 1 28.11 7.88 -21.03
C LEU A 1 28.54 9.18 -21.72
N GLU A 2 27.70 10.19 -21.60
CA GLU A 2 28.09 11.52 -22.08
C GLU A 2 29.13 12.13 -21.16
N LYS A 3 29.98 12.98 -21.71
CA LYS A 3 30.95 13.77 -20.95
C LYS A 3 30.21 14.54 -19.85
N GLY A 4 30.53 14.29 -18.59
CA GLY A 4 29.83 14.90 -17.47
C GLY A 4 30.65 14.96 -16.19
N LEU A 5 30.15 15.73 -15.24
CA LEU A 5 30.67 15.83 -13.89
C LEU A 5 29.81 14.97 -12.96
N TYR A 6 30.41 14.02 -12.28
CA TYR A 6 29.74 13.12 -11.36
C TYR A 6 30.25 13.37 -9.95
N ARG A 7 29.32 13.50 -8.98
CA ARG A 7 29.66 13.67 -7.57
C ARG A 7 29.57 12.34 -6.86
N THR A 8 30.63 11.95 -6.17
CA THR A 8 30.67 10.77 -5.31
C THR A 8 30.06 11.05 -3.93
N GLU A 9 29.78 9.99 -3.15
CA GLU A 9 29.30 10.11 -1.75
C GLU A 9 30.26 10.95 -0.88
N SER A 10 31.56 10.91 -1.15
CA SER A 10 32.56 11.73 -0.46
C SER A 10 32.59 13.19 -0.91
N GLY A 11 31.68 13.59 -1.79
CA GLY A 11 31.64 14.94 -2.35
C GLY A 11 32.73 15.23 -3.39
N LYS A 12 33.56 14.26 -3.75
CA LYS A 12 34.53 14.39 -4.84
C LYS A 12 33.80 14.50 -6.17
N VAL A 13 34.22 15.43 -6.98
CA VAL A 13 33.77 15.56 -8.36
C VAL A 13 34.70 14.73 -9.23
N LEU A 14 34.15 13.77 -9.93
CA LEU A 14 34.85 12.99 -10.95
C LEU A 14 34.49 13.52 -12.32
N GLN A 15 35.51 13.78 -13.13
CA GLN A 15 35.34 14.19 -14.51
C GLN A 15 35.87 13.07 -15.40
N PHE A 16 35.03 12.60 -16.30
CA PHE A 16 35.40 11.55 -17.27
C PHE A 16 35.31 12.11 -18.68
N SER A 17 36.25 11.72 -19.55
CA SER A 17 36.07 11.83 -20.99
C SER A 17 35.52 10.52 -21.56
N ALA A 18 34.71 10.59 -22.59
CA ALA A 18 34.13 9.39 -23.21
C ALA A 18 35.21 8.43 -23.78
N GLU A 19 36.39 8.94 -24.07
CA GLU A 19 37.51 8.19 -24.64
C GLU A 19 38.25 7.35 -23.60
N GLU A 20 38.12 7.71 -22.30
CA GLU A 20 38.83 7.05 -21.22
C GLU A 20 38.03 5.93 -20.53
N MET A 21 36.75 5.76 -20.91
CA MET A 21 35.88 4.77 -20.29
C MET A 21 35.56 3.61 -21.23
N ASN A 22 35.93 2.41 -20.78
CA ASN A 22 35.44 1.18 -21.38
C ASN A 22 34.09 0.82 -20.71
N PRO A 23 32.93 0.91 -21.42
CA PRO A 23 31.61 0.58 -20.85
C PRO A 23 31.53 -0.84 -20.27
N ALA A 24 32.32 -1.78 -20.81
CA ALA A 24 32.33 -3.17 -20.34
C ALA A 24 33.00 -3.35 -18.98
N SER A 25 33.85 -2.40 -18.57
CA SER A 25 34.52 -2.42 -17.26
C SER A 25 33.84 -1.55 -16.20
N LEU A 26 32.74 -0.86 -16.56
CA LEU A 26 32.03 0.03 -15.67
C LEU A 26 31.01 -0.73 -14.81
N SER A 27 31.22 -0.75 -13.49
CA SER A 27 30.21 -1.20 -12.53
C SER A 27 29.68 0.01 -11.78
N LEU A 28 28.41 0.32 -12.02
CA LEU A 28 27.71 1.38 -11.30
C LEU A 28 26.91 0.77 -10.16
N LYS A 29 27.25 1.15 -8.93
CA LYS A 29 26.46 0.84 -7.75
C LYS A 29 25.88 2.14 -7.21
N ILE A 30 24.56 2.27 -7.29
CA ILE A 30 23.84 3.39 -6.69
C ILE A 30 23.48 3.00 -5.26
N ALA A 31 24.00 3.72 -4.29
CA ALA A 31 23.60 3.63 -2.89
C ALA A 31 22.75 4.86 -2.54
N CYS A 32 21.58 4.64 -1.93
CA CYS A 32 20.75 5.71 -1.43
C CYS A 32 20.61 5.55 0.08
N ASN A 33 21.07 6.55 0.83
CA ASN A 33 20.98 6.58 2.29
C ASN A 33 19.69 7.22 2.80
N ASP A 34 18.78 7.59 1.91
CA ASP A 34 17.48 8.11 2.32
C ASP A 34 16.68 7.04 3.07
N PRO A 35 16.23 7.32 4.31
CA PRO A 35 15.48 6.35 5.11
C PRO A 35 14.20 5.84 4.43
N TYR A 36 13.58 6.65 3.58
CA TYR A 36 12.42 6.27 2.80
C TYR A 36 12.75 5.15 1.81
N TRP A 37 13.80 5.32 1.02
CA TRP A 37 14.26 4.31 0.05
C TRP A 37 14.78 3.05 0.72
N THR A 38 15.45 3.19 1.86
CA THR A 38 15.91 2.06 2.67
C THR A 38 14.73 1.18 3.09
N LYS A 39 13.62 1.78 3.50
CA LYS A 39 12.41 1.03 3.86
C LYS A 39 11.75 0.40 2.65
N ILE A 40 11.60 1.14 1.55
CA ILE A 40 10.96 0.63 0.33
C ILE A 40 11.74 -0.54 -0.27
N SER A 41 13.07 -0.49 -0.25
CA SER A 41 13.91 -1.57 -0.79
C SER A 41 13.76 -2.91 -0.06
N GLN A 42 13.19 -2.92 1.14
CA GLN A 42 12.91 -4.14 1.91
C GLN A 42 11.60 -4.82 1.49
N ILE A 43 10.74 -4.14 0.75
CA ILE A 43 9.44 -4.67 0.34
C ILE A 43 9.63 -5.85 -0.60
N LYS A 44 9.10 -7.02 -0.22
CA LYS A 44 9.15 -8.25 -1.02
C LYS A 44 8.00 -8.36 -2.02
N ALA A 45 6.85 -7.80 -1.68
CA ALA A 45 5.66 -7.82 -2.52
C ALA A 45 5.90 -7.11 -3.87
N LYS A 46 5.47 -7.75 -4.96
CA LYS A 46 5.59 -7.22 -6.33
C LYS A 46 4.20 -7.04 -6.94
N TRP A 47 3.36 -6.29 -6.27
CA TRP A 47 1.98 -6.08 -6.70
C TRP A 47 1.91 -5.21 -7.94
N TYR A 48 1.16 -5.67 -8.93
CA TYR A 48 0.82 -4.86 -10.08
C TYR A 48 -0.43 -4.03 -9.78
N ILE A 49 -0.30 -2.70 -9.78
CA ILE A 49 -1.39 -1.77 -9.46
C ILE A 49 -1.94 -1.15 -10.74
N LYS A 50 -3.25 -1.25 -10.95
CA LYS A 50 -3.99 -0.57 -12.02
C LYS A 50 -5.11 0.28 -11.42
N PHE A 51 -5.31 1.47 -12.00
CA PHE A 51 -6.43 2.37 -11.67
C PHE A 51 -7.47 2.29 -12.80
N VAL A 52 -8.22 1.21 -12.82
CA VAL A 52 -9.12 0.87 -13.94
C VAL A 52 -10.61 0.93 -13.58
N LEU A 53 -10.93 0.92 -12.29
CA LEU A 53 -12.30 0.99 -11.82
C LEU A 53 -12.70 2.47 -11.76
N ASN A 54 -13.53 2.88 -12.71
CA ASN A 54 -13.80 4.29 -12.95
C ASN A 54 -15.30 4.59 -12.95
N GLY A 55 -15.64 5.75 -12.47
CA GLY A 55 -16.99 6.29 -12.40
C GLY A 55 -17.02 7.80 -12.62
N GLY A 56 -18.05 8.45 -12.15
CA GLY A 56 -18.18 9.91 -12.20
C GLY A 56 -17.14 10.64 -11.34
N ASN A 57 -17.04 11.95 -11.51
CA ASN A 57 -16.21 12.80 -10.66
C ASN A 57 -16.66 12.70 -9.19
N PRO A 58 -15.77 12.48 -8.22
CA PRO A 58 -16.14 12.33 -6.81
C PRO A 58 -16.67 13.61 -6.15
N VAL A 59 -16.50 14.76 -6.80
CA VAL A 59 -16.95 16.06 -6.27
C VAL A 59 -18.29 16.50 -6.90
N THR A 60 -18.44 16.35 -8.22
CA THR A 60 -19.57 16.90 -8.98
C THR A 60 -20.26 15.90 -9.89
N GLY A 61 -19.68 14.72 -10.06
CA GLY A 61 -20.16 13.73 -11.03
C GLY A 61 -21.17 12.76 -10.45
N THR A 62 -21.77 11.96 -11.36
CA THR A 62 -22.63 10.84 -10.99
C THR A 62 -21.78 9.57 -10.88
N PRO A 63 -21.94 8.76 -9.82
CA PRO A 63 -21.21 7.51 -9.71
C PRO A 63 -21.68 6.51 -10.76
N ASN A 64 -20.75 5.66 -11.22
CA ASN A 64 -21.10 4.48 -12.01
C ASN A 64 -21.26 3.28 -11.06
N LYS A 65 -22.48 2.90 -10.75
CA LYS A 65 -22.79 1.90 -9.72
C LYS A 65 -22.16 2.32 -8.36
N ASN A 66 -21.13 1.61 -7.93
CA ASN A 66 -20.43 1.87 -6.67
C ASN A 66 -19.10 2.65 -6.85
N TRP A 67 -18.78 3.10 -8.07
CA TRP A 67 -17.48 3.68 -8.37
C TRP A 67 -17.57 5.16 -8.69
N TRP A 68 -16.69 5.93 -8.06
CA TRP A 68 -16.35 7.28 -8.44
C TRP A 68 -15.18 7.31 -9.44
N GLY A 69 -15.04 8.42 -10.18
CA GLY A 69 -13.84 8.71 -10.94
C GLY A 69 -12.65 8.90 -10.02
N ILE A 70 -11.63 8.06 -10.19
CA ILE A 70 -10.39 8.18 -9.42
C ILE A 70 -9.57 9.36 -9.95
N ARG A 71 -8.96 10.13 -9.05
CA ARG A 71 -8.15 11.32 -9.37
C ARG A 71 -6.69 11.08 -9.02
N PRO A 72 -5.73 11.87 -9.58
CA PRO A 72 -4.30 11.71 -9.28
C PRO A 72 -3.96 11.66 -7.78
N VAL A 73 -4.66 12.44 -6.95
CA VAL A 73 -4.45 12.39 -5.50
C VAL A 73 -4.77 11.02 -4.91
N HIS A 74 -5.87 10.40 -5.36
CA HIS A 74 -6.24 9.07 -4.88
C HIS A 74 -5.26 8.00 -5.38
N CYS A 75 -4.78 8.11 -6.62
CA CYS A 75 -3.75 7.22 -7.16
C CYS A 75 -2.47 7.29 -6.34
N ARG A 76 -2.01 8.51 -6.03
CA ARG A 76 -0.83 8.73 -5.22
C ARG A 76 -0.98 8.16 -3.81
N GLU A 77 -2.11 8.43 -3.16
CA GLU A 77 -2.37 7.92 -1.81
C GLU A 77 -2.56 6.40 -1.78
N ALA A 78 -3.13 5.80 -2.84
CA ALA A 78 -3.20 4.35 -2.97
C ALA A 78 -1.81 3.73 -3.07
N VAL A 79 -0.93 4.28 -3.90
CA VAL A 79 0.46 3.80 -3.99
C VAL A 79 1.16 3.93 -2.64
N ALA A 80 1.01 5.06 -1.95
CA ALA A 80 1.56 5.27 -0.62
C ALA A 80 1.05 4.23 0.39
N LEU A 81 -0.25 3.94 0.37
CA LEU A 81 -0.87 2.92 1.21
C LEU A 81 -0.28 1.53 0.96
N PHE A 82 -0.18 1.12 -0.31
CA PHE A 82 0.35 -0.21 -0.65
C PHE A 82 1.85 -0.32 -0.38
N LEU A 83 2.62 0.77 -0.49
CA LEU A 83 4.01 0.80 0.01
C LEU A 83 4.08 0.57 1.52
N ASN A 84 3.21 1.20 2.29
CA ASN A 84 3.13 0.99 3.73
C ASN A 84 2.74 -0.46 4.08
N ILE A 85 1.73 -1.02 3.41
CA ILE A 85 1.30 -2.40 3.65
C ILE A 85 2.41 -3.38 3.26
N GLY A 86 3.07 -3.18 2.12
CA GLY A 86 4.19 -4.01 1.71
C GLY A 86 5.36 -3.95 2.70
N TYR A 87 5.67 -2.77 3.21
CA TYR A 87 6.68 -2.61 4.25
C TYR A 87 6.25 -3.24 5.59
N MET A 88 4.98 -3.08 5.97
CA MET A 88 4.43 -3.72 7.17
C MET A 88 4.64 -5.24 7.13
N CYS A 89 4.47 -5.88 5.98
CA CYS A 89 4.69 -7.32 5.81
C CYS A 89 6.14 -7.75 6.07
N THR A 90 7.11 -6.86 5.86
CA THR A 90 8.53 -7.15 6.12
C THR A 90 8.89 -7.12 7.60
N LEU A 91 8.05 -6.51 8.44
CA LEU A 91 8.36 -6.30 9.85
C LEU A 91 8.14 -7.58 10.68
N GLU A 92 9.19 -8.05 11.34
CA GLU A 92 9.11 -9.19 12.24
C GLU A 92 8.03 -9.02 13.32
N LYS A 93 7.92 -7.81 13.89
CA LYS A 93 6.87 -7.48 14.87
C LYS A 93 5.44 -7.66 14.34
N PHE A 94 5.22 -7.49 13.02
CA PHE A 94 3.92 -7.77 12.41
C PHE A 94 3.71 -9.27 12.23
N GLN A 95 4.74 -9.98 11.79
CA GLN A 95 4.71 -11.45 11.68
C GLN A 95 4.43 -12.11 13.03
N GLN A 96 5.11 -11.65 14.08
CA GLN A 96 4.87 -12.10 15.46
C GLN A 96 3.43 -11.80 15.89
N ARG A 97 2.92 -10.59 15.62
CA ARG A 97 1.53 -10.26 15.94
C ARG A 97 0.55 -11.18 15.23
N VAL A 98 0.72 -11.43 13.93
CA VAL A 98 -0.15 -12.35 13.17
C VAL A 98 -0.15 -13.74 13.80
N SER A 99 1.00 -14.25 14.23
CA SER A 99 1.11 -15.56 14.87
C SER A 99 0.34 -15.66 16.19
N THR A 100 0.18 -14.56 16.94
CA THR A 100 -0.63 -14.57 18.16
C THR A 100 -2.12 -14.80 17.92
N PHE A 101 -2.58 -14.68 16.68
CA PHE A 101 -3.96 -14.95 16.27
C PHE A 101 -4.17 -16.37 15.73
N GLN A 102 -3.16 -17.25 15.83
CA GLN A 102 -3.32 -18.66 15.44
C GLN A 102 -4.53 -19.28 16.16
N GLY A 103 -5.40 -19.93 15.40
CA GLY A 103 -6.65 -20.50 15.90
C GLY A 103 -7.83 -19.53 16.04
N THR A 104 -7.60 -18.21 15.95
CA THR A 104 -8.67 -17.20 16.00
C THR A 104 -9.07 -16.69 14.61
N PHE A 105 -8.15 -16.70 13.65
CA PHE A 105 -8.48 -16.44 12.26
C PHE A 105 -9.17 -17.68 11.69
N LEU A 106 -10.40 -17.51 11.22
CA LEU A 106 -11.21 -18.56 10.65
C LEU A 106 -11.51 -18.26 9.18
N ASP A 107 -11.42 -19.28 8.33
CA ASP A 107 -11.73 -19.18 6.91
C ASP A 107 -13.25 -19.09 6.63
N ASN A 108 -13.64 -19.21 5.36
CA ASN A 108 -15.04 -19.16 4.92
C ASN A 108 -15.91 -20.30 5.47
N ASN A 109 -15.30 -21.39 5.84
CA ASN A 109 -15.95 -22.59 6.42
C ASN A 109 -15.77 -22.66 7.95
N ARG A 110 -15.23 -21.60 8.55
CA ARG A 110 -14.96 -21.50 9.99
C ARG A 110 -13.82 -22.42 10.49
N TYR A 111 -12.97 -22.91 9.60
CA TYR A 111 -11.75 -23.61 9.97
C TYR A 111 -10.61 -22.63 10.26
N PRO A 112 -9.68 -22.99 11.16
CA PRO A 112 -8.52 -22.16 11.45
C PRO A 112 -7.67 -21.86 10.20
N VAL A 113 -7.35 -20.57 10.00
CA VAL A 113 -6.40 -20.12 8.98
C VAL A 113 -4.99 -20.34 9.50
N ASP A 114 -4.12 -20.91 8.66
CA ASP A 114 -2.70 -21.00 8.96
C ASP A 114 -2.06 -19.62 8.91
N THR A 115 -1.70 -19.07 10.07
CA THR A 115 -1.08 -17.76 10.20
C THR A 115 0.35 -17.73 9.70
N SER A 116 1.04 -18.87 9.62
CA SER A 116 2.44 -18.95 9.17
C SER A 116 2.59 -18.59 7.70
N THR A 117 1.57 -18.84 6.88
CA THR A 117 1.56 -18.57 5.44
C THR A 117 0.84 -17.27 5.06
N LEU A 118 0.13 -16.65 5.99
CA LEU A 118 -0.77 -15.54 5.67
C LEU A 118 -0.06 -14.34 5.06
N ILE A 119 1.07 -13.94 5.62
CA ILE A 119 1.84 -12.79 5.13
C ILE A 119 2.42 -13.10 3.75
N SER A 120 3.01 -14.27 3.56
CA SER A 120 3.53 -14.66 2.24
C SER A 120 2.41 -14.77 1.19
N ARG A 121 1.22 -15.21 1.55
CA ARG A 121 0.05 -15.19 0.66
C ARG A 121 -0.33 -13.76 0.25
N LEU A 122 -0.32 -12.82 1.17
CA LEU A 122 -0.56 -11.41 0.88
C LEU A 122 0.52 -10.83 -0.05
N GLU A 123 1.79 -11.06 0.26
CA GLU A 123 2.92 -10.62 -0.56
C GLU A 123 2.89 -11.18 -1.99
N ASN A 124 2.37 -12.40 -2.17
CA ASN A 124 2.30 -13.10 -3.45
C ASN A 124 1.00 -12.86 -4.24
N LEU A 125 0.11 -11.97 -3.79
CA LEU A 125 -1.00 -11.53 -4.63
C LEU A 125 -0.44 -10.91 -5.92
N SER A 126 -1.11 -11.16 -7.05
CA SER A 126 -0.64 -10.67 -8.35
C SER A 126 -0.75 -9.13 -8.49
N GLY A 127 -1.57 -8.50 -7.66
CA GLY A 127 -1.78 -7.06 -7.63
C GLY A 127 -3.25 -6.68 -7.55
N PHE A 128 -3.52 -5.39 -7.79
CA PHE A 128 -4.82 -4.80 -7.51
C PHE A 128 -5.32 -3.93 -8.67
N ASP A 129 -6.57 -4.12 -9.01
CA ASP A 129 -7.35 -3.23 -9.85
C ASP A 129 -8.10 -2.28 -8.91
N ILE A 130 -7.65 -1.02 -8.86
CA ILE A 130 -8.04 -0.06 -7.83
C ILE A 130 -9.11 0.90 -8.33
N GLY A 131 -10.09 1.17 -7.48
CA GLY A 131 -11.10 2.19 -7.68
C GLY A 131 -11.47 2.94 -6.41
N LEU A 132 -12.12 4.10 -6.59
CA LEU A 132 -12.66 4.90 -5.52
C LEU A 132 -14.14 4.54 -5.33
N ILE A 133 -14.54 4.21 -4.10
CA ILE A 133 -15.92 3.82 -3.79
C ILE A 133 -16.81 5.04 -3.55
N TYR A 134 -18.01 4.98 -4.13
CA TYR A 134 -19.13 5.86 -3.80
C TYR A 134 -19.88 5.33 -2.57
N SER A 135 -19.67 5.97 -1.44
CA SER A 135 -20.24 5.54 -0.16
C SER A 135 -21.76 5.81 -0.01
N GLY A 136 -22.37 6.57 -0.93
CA GLY A 136 -23.80 6.89 -0.89
C GLY A 136 -24.73 5.68 -1.04
N ASN A 137 -24.24 4.55 -1.53
CA ASN A 137 -24.97 3.29 -1.64
C ASN A 137 -24.80 2.37 -0.41
N GLY A 138 -24.30 2.88 0.70
CA GLY A 138 -24.05 2.09 1.91
C GLY A 138 -22.84 1.13 1.82
N VAL A 139 -22.05 1.24 0.75
CA VAL A 139 -20.84 0.45 0.52
C VAL A 139 -19.63 1.29 0.90
N SER A 140 -18.78 0.78 1.81
CA SER A 140 -17.56 1.47 2.23
C SER A 140 -16.32 0.99 1.48
N GLY A 141 -16.37 -0.22 0.92
CA GLY A 141 -15.31 -0.83 0.14
C GLY A 141 -15.83 -1.96 -0.73
N LEU A 142 -15.04 -2.40 -1.68
CA LEU A 142 -15.24 -3.58 -2.52
C LEU A 142 -13.91 -4.28 -2.74
N GLY A 143 -13.85 -5.55 -2.39
CA GLY A 143 -12.69 -6.40 -2.55
C GLY A 143 -13.02 -7.76 -3.13
N GLY A 144 -12.04 -8.42 -3.72
CA GLY A 144 -12.15 -9.79 -4.22
C GLY A 144 -11.36 -10.02 -5.51
N GLY A 145 -10.62 -11.10 -5.56
CA GLY A 145 -9.67 -11.34 -6.63
C GLY A 145 -8.68 -10.18 -6.73
N ARG A 146 -8.65 -9.48 -7.86
CA ARG A 146 -7.83 -8.29 -8.04
C ARG A 146 -8.57 -6.98 -7.70
N THR A 147 -9.89 -7.00 -7.63
CA THR A 147 -10.67 -5.79 -7.31
C THR A 147 -10.37 -5.34 -5.89
N TRP A 148 -10.00 -4.06 -5.76
CA TRP A 148 -9.83 -3.44 -4.47
C TRP A 148 -10.24 -1.96 -4.55
N GLY A 149 -11.17 -1.56 -3.70
CA GLY A 149 -11.62 -0.18 -3.64
C GLY A 149 -12.13 0.18 -2.27
N VAL A 150 -11.88 1.42 -1.88
CA VAL A 150 -12.34 2.00 -0.62
C VAL A 150 -12.85 3.42 -0.86
N TYR A 151 -13.59 3.98 0.08
CA TYR A 151 -14.09 5.34 -0.03
C TYR A 151 -12.96 6.37 0.20
N GLN A 152 -13.21 7.61 -0.23
CA GLN A 152 -12.22 8.69 -0.27
C GLN A 152 -11.45 8.88 1.04
N LYS A 153 -12.13 8.80 2.17
CA LYS A 153 -11.50 8.97 3.49
C LYS A 153 -10.40 7.95 3.75
N SER A 154 -10.59 6.70 3.34
CA SER A 154 -9.57 5.65 3.50
C SER A 154 -8.32 5.92 2.66
N PHE A 155 -8.46 6.49 1.45
CA PHE A 155 -7.30 6.91 0.66
C PHE A 155 -6.55 8.08 1.27
N LEU A 156 -7.27 9.12 1.70
CA LEU A 156 -6.65 10.38 2.10
C LEU A 156 -6.09 10.38 3.52
N TYR A 157 -6.59 9.52 4.38
CA TYR A 157 -6.27 9.54 5.81
C TYR A 157 -5.75 8.21 6.36
N HIS A 158 -5.26 7.30 5.48
CA HIS A 158 -4.79 5.99 5.92
C HIS A 158 -3.60 6.04 6.89
N TYR A 159 -2.83 7.12 6.88
CA TYR A 159 -1.68 7.36 7.75
C TYR A 159 -2.01 8.24 8.97
N GLU A 160 -3.27 8.60 9.16
CA GLU A 160 -3.73 9.25 10.38
C GLU A 160 -4.36 8.20 11.31
N ASN A 161 -4.15 8.36 12.60
CA ASN A 161 -4.81 7.51 13.60
C ASN A 161 -6.30 7.93 13.77
N SER A 162 -7.00 8.13 12.66
CA SER A 162 -8.40 8.46 12.63
C SER A 162 -9.23 7.20 12.43
N GLY A 163 -10.12 6.92 13.39
CA GLY A 163 -10.85 5.67 13.50
C GLY A 163 -11.53 5.17 12.22
N GLY A 164 -11.53 3.87 12.02
CA GLY A 164 -12.34 3.14 11.05
C GLY A 164 -11.80 3.07 9.61
N CYS A 165 -10.94 4.01 9.20
CA CYS A 165 -10.47 4.04 7.80
C CYS A 165 -9.66 2.80 7.41
N CYS A 166 -8.75 2.38 8.30
CA CYS A 166 -7.86 1.27 8.01
C CYS A 166 -8.54 -0.09 8.12
N SER A 167 -9.56 -0.24 8.97
CA SER A 167 -10.31 -1.50 9.05
C SER A 167 -11.00 -1.85 7.74
N THR A 168 -11.55 -0.87 7.03
CA THR A 168 -12.09 -1.06 5.68
C THR A 168 -11.00 -1.50 4.70
N ILE A 169 -9.82 -0.90 4.75
CA ILE A 169 -8.68 -1.26 3.91
C ILE A 169 -8.33 -2.74 4.06
N PHE A 170 -8.17 -3.21 5.29
CA PHE A 170 -7.81 -4.60 5.57
C PHE A 170 -8.97 -5.58 5.40
N HIS A 171 -10.23 -5.13 5.53
CA HIS A 171 -11.41 -5.89 5.16
C HIS A 171 -11.38 -6.24 3.66
N GLU A 172 -11.17 -5.25 2.80
CA GLU A 172 -11.11 -5.47 1.35
C GLU A 172 -9.89 -6.30 0.94
N LEU A 173 -8.77 -6.18 1.64
CA LEU A 173 -7.63 -7.08 1.46
C LEU A 173 -7.94 -8.52 1.86
N GLY A 174 -8.78 -8.72 2.88
CA GLY A 174 -9.31 -10.03 3.25
C GLY A 174 -10.07 -10.68 2.09
N HIS A 175 -10.89 -9.90 1.38
CA HIS A 175 -11.57 -10.38 0.17
C HIS A 175 -10.60 -10.71 -0.96
N CYS A 176 -9.54 -9.92 -1.15
CA CYS A 176 -8.51 -10.21 -2.13
C CYS A 176 -7.73 -11.50 -1.81
N LEU A 177 -7.63 -11.87 -0.54
CA LEU A 177 -7.08 -13.15 -0.10
C LEU A 177 -8.05 -14.33 -0.25
N GLY A 178 -9.26 -14.11 -0.77
CA GLY A 178 -10.29 -15.12 -1.02
C GLY A 178 -11.27 -15.36 0.12
N TYR A 179 -11.29 -14.50 1.14
CA TYR A 179 -12.20 -14.63 2.26
C TYR A 179 -13.51 -13.86 2.02
N ASN A 180 -14.63 -14.46 2.39
CA ASN A 180 -15.95 -13.83 2.36
C ASN A 180 -16.41 -13.39 3.76
N HIS A 181 -17.61 -12.86 3.88
CA HIS A 181 -18.16 -12.34 5.14
C HIS A 181 -18.42 -13.41 6.22
N ASN A 182 -18.36 -14.71 5.89
CA ASN A 182 -18.42 -15.78 6.90
C ASN A 182 -17.10 -15.95 7.63
N SER A 183 -16.01 -15.44 7.06
CA SER A 183 -14.66 -15.51 7.62
C SER A 183 -14.41 -14.40 8.65
N THR A 184 -13.58 -14.68 9.66
CA THR A 184 -13.06 -13.64 10.57
C THR A 184 -11.94 -12.82 9.94
N MET A 185 -11.54 -13.16 8.71
CA MET A 185 -10.53 -12.43 7.94
C MET A 185 -11.05 -11.13 7.31
N THR A 186 -12.36 -10.98 7.15
CA THR A 186 -12.96 -9.76 6.64
C THR A 186 -13.41 -8.81 7.75
N TYR A 187 -13.73 -9.35 8.92
CA TYR A 187 -14.14 -8.58 10.09
C TYR A 187 -13.27 -8.92 11.32
N GLY A 188 -13.54 -8.23 12.43
CA GLY A 188 -13.07 -8.58 13.78
C GLY A 188 -11.57 -8.84 13.86
N GLN A 189 -11.19 -10.11 13.93
CA GLN A 189 -9.85 -10.51 14.33
C GLN A 189 -8.75 -10.05 13.36
N TRP A 190 -8.94 -10.21 12.05
CA TRP A 190 -7.94 -9.77 11.08
C TRP A 190 -8.03 -8.27 10.83
N ALA A 191 -9.14 -7.82 10.21
CA ALA A 191 -9.22 -6.45 9.70
C ALA A 191 -9.12 -5.42 10.83
N SER A 192 -9.94 -5.54 11.87
CA SER A 192 -9.99 -4.56 12.97
C SER A 192 -9.05 -4.89 14.12
N GLY A 193 -8.91 -6.16 14.49
CA GLY A 193 -8.16 -6.57 15.68
C GLY A 193 -6.65 -6.69 15.44
N CYS A 194 -6.23 -7.21 14.30
CA CYS A 194 -4.83 -7.46 14.00
C CYS A 194 -4.21 -6.38 13.12
N ALA A 195 -4.61 -6.31 11.86
CA ALA A 195 -3.94 -5.50 10.85
C ALA A 195 -4.18 -4.00 11.04
N ASP A 196 -5.43 -3.57 11.28
CA ASP A 196 -5.77 -2.17 11.52
C ASP A 196 -5.05 -1.60 12.76
N VAL A 197 -5.13 -2.31 13.87
CA VAL A 197 -4.47 -1.89 15.13
C VAL A 197 -2.96 -1.80 14.95
N PHE A 198 -2.35 -2.79 14.26
CA PHE A 198 -0.92 -2.75 14.01
C PHE A 198 -0.55 -1.57 13.11
N TYR A 199 -1.28 -1.37 12.03
CA TYR A 199 -1.03 -0.28 11.08
C TYR A 199 -1.09 1.08 11.79
N LYS A 200 -2.15 1.37 12.51
CA LYS A 200 -2.34 2.63 13.25
C LYS A 200 -1.25 2.89 14.28
N ASN A 201 -0.86 1.88 15.03
CA ASN A 201 0.14 2.03 16.09
C ASN A 201 1.57 2.20 15.56
N ASN A 202 1.82 1.86 14.29
CA ASN A 202 3.15 1.90 13.70
C ASN A 202 3.27 2.86 12.51
N ILE A 203 2.28 3.69 12.23
CA ILE A 203 2.25 4.64 11.09
C ILE A 203 3.52 5.48 11.00
N LYS A 204 4.02 5.98 12.13
CA LYS A 204 5.23 6.81 12.18
C LYS A 204 6.50 6.10 11.66
N ASP A 205 6.50 4.77 11.71
CA ASP A 205 7.63 3.94 11.30
C ASP A 205 7.54 3.55 9.82
N PHE A 206 6.42 3.79 9.16
CA PHE A 206 6.20 3.41 7.77
C PHE A 206 6.86 4.38 6.78
N PRO A 207 7.12 3.94 5.53
CA PRO A 207 7.71 4.80 4.50
C PRO A 207 6.91 6.08 4.29
N VAL A 208 5.58 5.98 4.23
CA VAL A 208 4.70 7.14 4.05
C VAL A 208 3.92 7.39 5.33
N ASN A 209 4.12 8.56 5.92
CA ASN A 209 3.49 8.99 7.16
C ASN A 209 3.21 10.50 7.11
N SER A 210 2.69 11.06 8.19
CA SER A 210 2.33 12.49 8.25
C SER A 210 3.48 13.45 7.96
N HIS A 211 4.73 13.02 8.13
CA HIS A 211 5.92 13.84 7.86
C HIS A 211 6.35 13.79 6.39
N THR A 212 5.99 12.72 5.67
CA THR A 212 6.36 12.54 4.25
C THR A 212 5.30 13.07 3.29
N ILE A 213 4.17 13.54 3.80
CA ILE A 213 3.01 13.89 3.00
C ILE A 213 3.16 15.29 2.39
N LEU A 214 2.78 15.36 1.11
CA LEU A 214 2.77 16.61 0.37
C LEU A 214 1.59 17.49 0.79
N LYS A 215 1.81 18.81 0.83
CA LYS A 215 0.77 19.82 1.18
C LYS A 215 -0.49 19.75 0.32
N SER A 216 -0.38 19.21 -0.89
CA SER A 216 -1.48 18.98 -1.82
C SER A 216 -2.62 18.14 -1.23
N ARG A 217 -2.37 17.43 -0.18
CA ARG A 217 -3.33 16.61 0.52
C ARG A 217 -4.42 17.38 1.25
N SER A 218 -4.13 18.57 1.73
CA SER A 218 -5.12 19.43 2.39
C SER A 218 -6.23 19.87 1.43
N ASN A 219 -6.04 19.76 0.13
CA ASN A 219 -7.05 20.08 -0.88
C ASN A 219 -7.08 19.00 -1.99
N PRO A 220 -7.86 17.91 -1.81
CA PRO A 220 -7.96 16.84 -2.78
C PRO A 220 -8.55 17.26 -4.13
N ASN A 221 -9.10 18.48 -4.24
CA ASN A 221 -9.66 19.02 -5.48
C ASN A 221 -8.60 19.62 -6.41
N ILE A 222 -7.38 19.81 -5.94
CA ILE A 222 -6.28 20.37 -6.74
C ILE A 222 -5.67 19.34 -7.70
N TYR A 223 -5.85 18.05 -7.47
CA TYR A 223 -5.21 16.96 -8.21
C TYR A 223 -6.21 16.02 -8.84
#